data_92e201820289971d6d196ec9fd3beb06
#
_entry.id   92e201820289971d6d196ec9fd3beb06
#
_cell.length_a   1.000
_cell.length_b   1.000
_cell.length_c   1.000
_cell.angle_alpha   90.00
_cell.angle_beta   90.00
_cell.angle_gamma   90.00
#
_symmetry.space_group_name_H-M   'P 1'
#
loop_
_entity.id
_entity.type
_entity.pdbx_description
1 polymer ?
#
loop_
_entity_poly.entity_id
_entity_poly.type
_entity_poly.pdbx_seq_one_letter_code
_entity_poly.pdbx_strand_id
1 'polypeptide(L)'
;KLASDNEYEKRVRNIKADTPSRFNADKRRLHGASGCAGKVAVFAVRLDTYPMPKRNQVFYIGTNSSRVLTTIRRDILSQFKHLPTSGEYLHRDCYDAAKKYSKDTFIVIDKLGADYIPKLFEFKRIVDLIANKIKVLPDQFSDRLMQFLSKITFNHLPHRMENYRDEYEHHWIIETSDEG
;
A
#
# COMPACT_ATOMS: atom_id res chain seq x y z
N LYS A 1 -5.50 29.35 -2.43
CA LYS A 1 -5.14 28.07 -1.78
C LYS A 1 -4.07 27.37 -2.63
N LEU A 2 -3.08 26.76 -1.98
CA LEU A 2 -2.02 26.04 -2.66
C LEU A 2 -2.49 24.64 -3.06
N ALA A 3 -2.13 24.20 -4.25
CA ALA A 3 -2.37 22.84 -4.71
C ALA A 3 -1.36 21.85 -4.06
N SER A 4 -0.11 22.30 -3.89
CA SER A 4 0.98 21.51 -3.29
C SER A 4 1.15 21.81 -1.82
N ASP A 5 1.59 20.83 -1.04
CA ASP A 5 1.86 20.96 0.39
C ASP A 5 3.36 21.10 0.69
N ASN A 6 3.85 22.32 0.77
CA ASN A 6 5.25 22.60 1.07
C ASN A 6 5.58 22.59 2.58
N GLU A 7 4.57 22.41 3.44
CA GLU A 7 4.74 22.44 4.89
C GLU A 7 4.54 21.07 5.55
N TYR A 8 4.30 20.03 4.74
CA TYR A 8 3.98 18.68 5.26
C TYR A 8 5.10 18.16 6.14
N GLU A 9 6.35 18.27 5.72
CA GLU A 9 7.51 17.81 6.49
C GLU A 9 7.57 18.49 7.87
N LYS A 10 7.41 19.80 7.93
CA LYS A 10 7.37 20.56 9.19
C LYS A 10 6.25 20.07 10.11
N ARG A 11 5.07 19.82 9.53
CA ARG A 11 3.91 19.37 10.31
C ARG A 11 4.05 17.93 10.80
N VAL A 12 4.55 17.01 9.98
CA VAL A 12 4.71 15.60 10.37
C VAL A 12 5.76 15.42 11.46
N ARG A 13 6.78 16.29 11.48
CA ARG A 13 7.80 16.30 12.54
C ARG A 13 7.29 16.81 13.89
N ASN A 14 6.19 17.56 13.90
CA ASN A 14 5.55 17.99 15.15
C ASN A 14 4.69 16.87 15.74
N ILE A 15 5.36 15.90 16.34
CA ILE A 15 4.75 14.70 16.93
C ILE A 15 3.85 14.97 18.15
N LYS A 16 3.81 16.22 18.65
CA LYS A 16 3.00 16.66 19.81
C LYS A 16 1.80 17.50 19.35
N ALA A 17 1.61 17.71 18.04
CA ALA A 17 0.48 18.49 17.55
C ALA A 17 -0.86 17.82 17.87
N ASP A 18 -1.86 18.60 18.21
CA ASP A 18 -3.23 18.15 18.50
C ASP A 18 -4.01 17.78 17.22
N THR A 19 -3.49 18.17 16.06
CA THR A 19 -4.11 17.93 14.76
C THR A 19 -3.27 17.01 13.91
N PRO A 20 -3.88 16.20 13.03
CA PRO A 20 -3.12 15.39 12.10
C PRO A 20 -2.32 16.27 11.12
N SER A 21 -1.16 15.79 10.69
CA SER A 21 -0.27 16.48 9.74
C SER A 21 -0.96 16.75 8.40
N ARG A 22 -1.86 15.84 8.00
CA ARG A 22 -2.65 15.93 6.77
C ARG A 22 -4.05 15.32 7.02
N PHE A 23 -5.09 15.98 6.50
CA PHE A 23 -6.46 15.48 6.54
C PHE A 23 -7.30 16.03 5.38
N ASN A 24 -8.33 15.28 4.97
CA ASN A 24 -9.09 15.56 3.76
C ASN A 24 -9.90 16.88 3.78
N ALA A 25 -10.27 17.37 4.95
CA ALA A 25 -11.07 18.60 5.11
C ALA A 25 -10.23 19.84 5.41
N ASP A 26 -8.92 19.82 5.17
CA ASP A 26 -8.03 20.94 5.47
C ASP A 26 -8.39 22.18 4.62
N LYS A 27 -9.01 23.18 5.27
CA LYS A 27 -9.44 24.43 4.64
C LYS A 27 -8.30 25.27 4.06
N ARG A 28 -7.06 25.00 4.46
CA ARG A 28 -5.86 25.69 3.95
C ARG A 28 -5.48 25.19 2.55
N ARG A 29 -5.98 24.02 2.14
CA ARG A 29 -5.62 23.32 0.90
C ARG A 29 -6.81 23.20 -0.05
N LEU A 30 -6.55 22.71 -1.27
CA LEU A 30 -7.60 22.32 -2.20
C LEU A 30 -8.11 20.92 -1.79
N HIS A 31 -9.34 20.86 -1.36
CA HIS A 31 -9.92 19.63 -0.82
C HIS A 31 -11.28 19.26 -1.44
N GLY A 32 -11.72 19.97 -2.47
CA GLY A 32 -13.07 19.82 -3.02
C GLY A 32 -13.39 18.45 -3.59
N ALA A 33 -12.38 17.68 -4.02
CA ALA A 33 -12.54 16.31 -4.51
C ALA A 33 -12.36 15.25 -3.40
N SER A 34 -11.82 15.63 -2.23
CA SER A 34 -11.55 14.70 -1.12
C SER A 34 -12.82 14.43 -0.30
N GLY A 35 -13.20 13.16 -0.14
CA GLY A 35 -14.38 12.79 0.65
C GLY A 35 -15.71 13.28 0.08
N CYS A 36 -15.79 13.51 -1.23
CA CYS A 36 -16.99 14.03 -1.89
C CYS A 36 -18.13 12.99 -2.04
N ALA A 37 -17.89 11.74 -1.64
CA ALA A 37 -18.86 10.63 -1.73
C ALA A 37 -19.49 10.46 -3.13
N GLY A 38 -18.69 10.65 -4.18
CA GLY A 38 -19.14 10.51 -5.57
C GLY A 38 -19.95 11.69 -6.12
N LYS A 39 -20.06 12.80 -5.38
CA LYS A 39 -20.81 13.99 -5.84
C LYS A 39 -20.05 14.90 -6.80
N VAL A 40 -18.78 14.56 -7.09
CA VAL A 40 -17.91 15.32 -7.98
C VAL A 40 -17.36 14.40 -9.06
N ALA A 41 -17.44 14.84 -10.32
CA ALA A 41 -16.72 14.21 -11.43
C ALA A 41 -15.32 14.84 -11.54
N VAL A 42 -14.28 14.00 -11.49
CA VAL A 42 -12.88 14.43 -11.60
C VAL A 42 -12.40 14.12 -13.01
N PHE A 43 -12.11 15.13 -13.82
CA PHE A 43 -11.62 14.98 -15.18
C PHE A 43 -10.08 14.97 -15.28
N ALA A 44 -9.41 15.66 -14.38
CA ALA A 44 -7.96 15.72 -14.33
C ALA A 44 -7.46 15.94 -12.91
N VAL A 45 -6.31 15.35 -12.59
CA VAL A 45 -5.62 15.54 -11.31
C VAL A 45 -4.18 15.94 -11.62
N ARG A 46 -3.71 16.99 -10.96
CA ARG A 46 -2.29 17.36 -10.94
C ARG A 46 -1.66 16.77 -9.68
N LEU A 47 -0.63 15.97 -9.85
CA LEU A 47 0.16 15.41 -8.77
C LEU A 47 1.57 15.98 -8.79
N ASP A 48 2.12 16.28 -7.62
CA ASP A 48 3.52 16.55 -7.48
C ASP A 48 4.31 15.22 -7.58
N THR A 49 5.43 15.27 -8.28
CA THR A 49 6.34 14.14 -8.43
C THR A 49 7.69 14.49 -7.85
N TYR A 50 8.44 13.47 -7.47
CA TYR A 50 9.78 13.60 -6.91
C TYR A 50 10.78 12.84 -7.79
N PRO A 51 12.07 13.25 -7.82
CA PRO A 51 13.09 12.49 -8.49
C PRO A 51 13.13 11.06 -7.99
N MET A 52 13.28 10.11 -8.89
CA MET A 52 13.43 8.71 -8.52
C MET A 52 14.79 8.52 -7.83
N PRO A 53 14.84 7.98 -6.61
CA PRO A 53 16.10 7.75 -5.92
C PRO A 53 16.95 6.72 -6.67
N LYS A 54 18.27 6.91 -6.64
CA LYS A 54 19.22 6.00 -7.30
C LYS A 54 19.35 4.67 -6.58
N ARG A 55 19.16 4.68 -5.26
CA ARG A 55 19.22 3.50 -4.39
C ARG A 55 18.13 3.57 -3.35
N ASN A 56 17.45 2.46 -3.17
CA ASN A 56 16.47 2.28 -2.11
C ASN A 56 16.92 1.16 -1.20
N GLN A 57 16.67 1.32 0.10
CA GLN A 57 16.84 0.29 1.09
C GLN A 57 15.53 0.08 1.83
N VAL A 58 15.13 -1.18 1.96
CA VAL A 58 13.91 -1.56 2.66
C VAL A 58 14.29 -2.26 3.97
N PHE A 59 13.72 -1.77 5.06
CA PHE A 59 13.81 -2.39 6.38
C PHE A 59 12.48 -3.02 6.72
N TYR A 60 12.53 -4.26 7.19
CA TYR A 60 11.37 -4.98 7.70
C TYR A 60 11.50 -5.13 9.21
N ILE A 61 10.56 -4.56 9.95
CA ILE A 61 10.55 -4.54 11.42
C ILE A 61 9.35 -5.34 11.90
N GLY A 62 9.60 -6.40 12.68
CA GLY A 62 8.56 -7.20 13.34
C GLY A 62 8.55 -6.97 14.84
N THR A 63 7.36 -6.98 15.45
CA THR A 63 7.18 -6.87 16.91
C THR A 63 5.83 -7.41 17.34
N ASN A 64 5.73 -7.79 18.63
CA ASN A 64 4.45 -8.18 19.25
C ASN A 64 3.83 -7.04 20.09
N SER A 65 4.33 -5.81 19.92
CA SER A 65 3.80 -4.64 20.61
C SER A 65 3.70 -3.44 19.68
N SER A 66 2.50 -3.01 19.35
CA SER A 66 2.25 -1.81 18.54
C SER A 66 2.85 -0.54 19.13
N ARG A 67 3.04 -0.51 20.47
CA ARG A 67 3.67 0.61 21.16
C ARG A 67 5.13 0.80 20.74
N VAL A 68 5.86 -0.29 20.47
CA VAL A 68 7.24 -0.23 19.99
C VAL A 68 7.29 0.47 18.62
N LEU A 69 6.41 0.11 17.69
CA LEU A 69 6.34 0.77 16.38
C LEU A 69 5.96 2.25 16.50
N THR A 70 5.06 2.58 17.43
CA THR A 70 4.70 3.97 17.71
C THR A 70 5.92 4.76 18.19
N THR A 71 6.73 4.19 19.09
CA THR A 71 7.96 4.82 19.59
C THR A 71 8.95 5.04 18.45
N ILE A 72 9.27 3.99 17.68
CA ILE A 72 10.20 4.07 16.55
C ILE A 72 9.74 5.15 15.55
N ARG A 73 8.45 5.17 15.21
CA ARG A 73 7.89 6.19 14.30
C ARG A 73 8.08 7.60 14.84
N ARG A 74 7.81 7.81 16.13
CA ARG A 74 7.98 9.12 16.77
C ARG A 74 9.44 9.56 16.78
N ASP A 75 10.35 8.65 17.04
CA ASP A 75 11.80 8.93 17.04
C ASP A 75 12.28 9.29 15.63
N ILE A 76 11.89 8.54 14.62
CA ILE A 76 12.21 8.84 13.22
C ILE A 76 11.70 10.24 12.85
N LEU A 77 10.42 10.53 13.12
CA LEU A 77 9.81 11.80 12.73
C LEU A 77 10.42 13.00 13.45
N SER A 78 10.84 12.86 14.71
CA SER A 78 11.33 13.97 15.55
C SER A 78 12.84 14.17 15.52
N GLN A 79 13.64 13.10 15.31
CA GLN A 79 15.07 13.14 15.52
C GLN A 79 15.90 12.93 14.23
N PHE A 80 15.38 12.19 13.25
CA PHE A 80 16.15 11.87 12.07
C PHE A 80 16.21 13.05 11.11
N LYS A 81 17.39 13.29 10.54
CA LYS A 81 17.60 14.39 9.58
C LYS A 81 16.71 14.22 8.35
N HIS A 82 16.64 13.01 7.83
CA HIS A 82 15.85 12.67 6.64
C HIS A 82 14.70 11.78 7.00
N LEU A 83 13.56 11.99 6.36
CA LEU A 83 12.38 11.14 6.50
C LEU A 83 12.48 9.93 5.56
N PRO A 84 11.95 8.77 5.95
CA PRO A 84 11.78 7.67 5.03
C PRO A 84 10.93 8.06 3.82
N THR A 85 11.20 7.44 2.69
CA THR A 85 10.40 7.59 1.45
C THR A 85 8.98 7.06 1.66
N SER A 86 8.88 5.91 2.34
CA SER A 86 7.60 5.32 2.73
C SER A 86 7.69 4.57 4.05
N GLY A 87 6.55 4.33 4.67
CA GLY A 87 6.44 3.50 5.86
C GLY A 87 5.05 2.86 5.92
N GLU A 88 4.99 1.54 5.76
CA GLU A 88 3.75 0.79 5.70
C GLU A 88 3.62 -0.14 6.91
N TYR A 89 2.53 0.01 7.64
CA TYR A 89 2.17 -0.87 8.73
C TYR A 89 1.27 -2.00 8.24
N LEU A 90 1.59 -3.22 8.66
CA LEU A 90 0.82 -4.42 8.36
C LEU A 90 0.58 -5.24 9.63
N HIS A 91 -0.68 -5.50 9.96
CA HIS A 91 -1.03 -6.46 10.99
C HIS A 91 -1.00 -7.89 10.43
N ARG A 92 -0.76 -8.88 11.29
CA ARG A 92 -0.75 -10.31 10.91
C ARG A 92 -2.00 -10.73 10.13
N ASP A 93 -3.19 -10.28 10.52
CA ASP A 93 -4.43 -10.60 9.82
C ASP A 93 -4.47 -10.05 8.40
N CYS A 94 -3.90 -8.85 8.18
CA CYS A 94 -3.75 -8.29 6.84
C CYS A 94 -2.75 -9.07 6.00
N TYR A 95 -1.68 -9.56 6.63
CA TYR A 95 -0.73 -10.46 5.97
C TYR A 95 -1.43 -11.74 5.50
N ASP A 96 -2.24 -12.36 6.36
CA ASP A 96 -3.00 -13.57 6.03
C ASP A 96 -4.01 -13.33 4.91
N ALA A 97 -4.69 -12.18 4.93
CA ALA A 97 -5.58 -11.76 3.84
C ALA A 97 -4.82 -11.57 2.53
N ALA A 98 -3.68 -10.87 2.54
CA ALA A 98 -2.83 -10.68 1.38
C ALA A 98 -2.31 -12.02 0.84
N LYS A 99 -1.81 -12.90 1.70
CA LYS A 99 -1.37 -14.25 1.34
C LYS A 99 -2.48 -15.03 0.62
N LYS A 100 -3.72 -14.91 1.11
CA LYS A 100 -4.88 -15.64 0.56
C LYS A 100 -5.36 -15.08 -0.78
N TYR A 101 -5.41 -13.76 -0.92
CA TYR A 101 -6.11 -13.10 -2.03
C TYR A 101 -5.20 -12.47 -3.08
N SER A 102 -3.91 -12.27 -2.80
CA SER A 102 -2.98 -11.60 -3.71
C SER A 102 -1.96 -12.53 -4.36
N LYS A 103 -2.19 -13.84 -4.33
CA LYS A 103 -1.25 -14.84 -4.82
C LYS A 103 -0.92 -14.70 -6.29
N ASP A 104 -1.92 -14.44 -7.12
CA ASP A 104 -1.76 -14.19 -8.55
C ASP A 104 -0.88 -12.96 -8.83
N THR A 105 -1.13 -11.87 -8.12
CA THR A 105 -0.33 -10.65 -8.21
C THR A 105 1.11 -10.91 -7.78
N PHE A 106 1.30 -11.62 -6.67
CA PHE A 106 2.64 -11.99 -6.21
C PHE A 106 3.41 -12.80 -7.24
N ILE A 107 2.78 -13.84 -7.80
CA ILE A 107 3.42 -14.71 -8.81
C ILE A 107 3.79 -13.90 -10.06
N VAL A 108 2.92 -13.00 -10.51
CA VAL A 108 3.22 -12.14 -11.67
C VAL A 108 4.42 -11.24 -11.38
N ILE A 109 4.48 -10.62 -10.20
CA ILE A 109 5.62 -9.77 -9.83
C ILE A 109 6.91 -10.59 -9.75
N ASP A 110 6.87 -11.76 -9.09
CA ASP A 110 8.05 -12.62 -8.90
C ASP A 110 8.59 -13.19 -10.22
N LYS A 111 7.72 -13.58 -11.13
CA LYS A 111 8.13 -14.25 -12.38
C LYS A 111 8.30 -13.32 -13.57
N LEU A 112 7.54 -12.25 -13.65
CA LEU A 112 7.45 -11.39 -14.84
C LEU A 112 7.82 -9.93 -14.54
N GLY A 113 7.80 -9.52 -13.28
CA GLY A 113 8.04 -8.14 -12.87
C GLY A 113 6.75 -7.31 -12.72
N ALA A 114 6.86 -6.19 -12.01
CA ALA A 114 5.71 -5.32 -11.67
C ALA A 114 5.05 -4.69 -12.91
N ASP A 115 5.77 -4.51 -14.00
CA ASP A 115 5.25 -3.94 -15.26
C ASP A 115 4.16 -4.80 -15.92
N TYR A 116 4.03 -6.06 -15.49
CA TYR A 116 2.99 -6.96 -15.98
C TYR A 116 1.69 -6.91 -15.17
N ILE A 117 1.64 -6.19 -14.05
CA ILE A 117 0.41 -6.04 -13.24
C ILE A 117 -0.75 -5.45 -14.04
N PRO A 118 -0.57 -4.38 -14.84
CA PRO A 118 -1.67 -3.86 -15.67
C PRO A 118 -2.22 -4.90 -16.66
N LYS A 119 -1.36 -5.76 -17.22
CA LYS A 119 -1.77 -6.84 -18.13
C LYS A 119 -2.57 -7.93 -17.39
N LEU A 120 -2.20 -8.25 -16.14
CA LEU A 120 -2.96 -9.18 -15.31
C LEU A 120 -4.38 -8.66 -15.06
N PHE A 121 -4.50 -7.38 -14.69
CA PHE A 121 -5.83 -6.78 -14.45
C PHE A 121 -6.66 -6.68 -15.72
N GLU A 122 -6.04 -6.35 -16.84
CA GLU A 122 -6.72 -6.34 -18.14
C GLU A 122 -7.22 -7.74 -18.53
N PHE A 123 -6.41 -8.77 -18.33
CA PHE A 123 -6.84 -10.16 -18.54
C PHE A 123 -8.03 -10.51 -17.65
N LYS A 124 -7.98 -10.21 -16.36
CA LYS A 124 -9.13 -10.43 -15.44
C LYS A 124 -10.38 -9.71 -15.91
N ARG A 125 -10.24 -8.44 -16.32
CA ARG A 125 -11.35 -7.65 -16.88
C ARG A 125 -11.99 -8.32 -18.12
N ILE A 126 -11.17 -8.83 -19.03
CA ILE A 126 -11.66 -9.52 -20.24
C ILE A 126 -12.42 -10.80 -19.84
N VAL A 127 -11.85 -11.59 -18.92
CA VAL A 127 -12.49 -12.82 -18.42
C VAL A 127 -13.87 -12.50 -17.81
N ASP A 128 -13.94 -11.46 -16.97
CA ASP A 128 -15.19 -11.06 -16.34
C ASP A 128 -16.21 -10.51 -17.35
N LEU A 129 -15.77 -9.78 -18.38
CA LEU A 129 -16.65 -9.33 -19.47
C LEU A 129 -17.25 -10.50 -20.25
N ILE A 130 -16.48 -11.55 -20.48
CA ILE A 130 -16.96 -12.78 -21.13
C ILE A 130 -17.93 -13.53 -20.20
N ALA A 131 -17.53 -13.70 -18.93
CA ALA A 131 -18.33 -14.39 -17.93
C ALA A 131 -19.70 -13.72 -17.72
N ASN A 132 -19.75 -12.39 -17.67
CA ASN A 132 -21.01 -11.63 -17.52
C ASN A 132 -21.98 -11.77 -18.70
N LYS A 133 -21.49 -12.17 -19.88
CA LYS A 133 -22.37 -12.52 -21.02
C LYS A 133 -23.03 -13.89 -20.83
N ILE A 134 -22.45 -14.73 -19.99
CA ILE A 134 -22.93 -16.08 -19.70
C ILE A 134 -23.69 -16.00 -18.37
N LYS A 135 -25.01 -15.82 -18.41
CA LYS A 135 -25.89 -15.59 -17.25
C LYS A 135 -25.80 -16.63 -16.11
N VAL A 136 -25.12 -17.76 -16.33
CA VAL A 136 -24.97 -18.86 -15.37
C VAL A 136 -23.70 -18.67 -14.50
N LEU A 137 -22.77 -17.83 -14.93
CA LEU A 137 -21.53 -17.61 -14.17
C LEU A 137 -21.72 -16.51 -13.10
N PRO A 138 -21.11 -16.67 -11.92
CA PRO A 138 -21.22 -15.69 -10.86
C PRO A 138 -20.44 -14.40 -11.20
N ASP A 139 -20.85 -13.29 -10.60
CA ASP A 139 -20.10 -12.03 -10.66
C ASP A 139 -18.67 -12.23 -10.17
N GLN A 140 -17.74 -11.49 -10.76
CA GLN A 140 -16.30 -11.56 -10.46
C GLN A 140 -15.73 -12.99 -10.63
N PHE A 141 -16.12 -13.62 -11.74
CA PHE A 141 -15.72 -14.99 -12.05
C PHE A 141 -14.21 -15.16 -12.10
N SER A 142 -13.47 -14.17 -12.62
CA SER A 142 -12.01 -14.20 -12.69
C SER A 142 -11.38 -14.36 -11.32
N ASP A 143 -11.84 -13.60 -10.31
CA ASP A 143 -11.30 -13.67 -8.95
C ASP A 143 -11.65 -15.00 -8.27
N ARG A 144 -12.86 -15.50 -8.47
CA ARG A 144 -13.28 -16.81 -7.94
C ARG A 144 -12.46 -17.95 -8.54
N LEU A 145 -12.21 -17.88 -9.86
CA LEU A 145 -11.36 -18.84 -10.55
C LEU A 145 -9.92 -18.81 -10.01
N MET A 146 -9.35 -17.60 -9.89
CA MET A 146 -8.01 -17.44 -9.35
C MET A 146 -7.90 -17.90 -7.88
N GLN A 147 -8.90 -17.62 -7.06
CA GLN A 147 -8.97 -18.14 -5.68
C GLN A 147 -9.06 -19.66 -5.63
N PHE A 148 -9.85 -20.28 -6.54
CA PHE A 148 -9.91 -21.73 -6.63
C PHE A 148 -8.56 -22.33 -7.03
N LEU A 149 -7.93 -21.81 -8.08
CA LEU A 149 -6.61 -22.22 -8.52
C LEU A 149 -5.54 -22.00 -7.43
N SER A 150 -5.66 -20.95 -6.64
CA SER A 150 -4.74 -20.67 -5.55
C SER A 150 -4.77 -21.74 -4.43
N LYS A 151 -5.89 -22.42 -4.23
CA LYS A 151 -6.00 -23.49 -3.25
C LYS A 151 -5.26 -24.78 -3.68
N ILE A 152 -5.11 -24.98 -4.98
CA ILE A 152 -4.52 -26.19 -5.55
C ILE A 152 -3.01 -26.00 -5.79
N THR A 153 -2.54 -24.75 -5.83
CA THR A 153 -1.15 -24.42 -6.10
C THR A 153 -0.33 -24.33 -4.80
N PHE A 154 0.98 -24.56 -4.93
CA PHE A 154 1.96 -24.51 -3.84
C PHE A 154 2.00 -23.18 -3.09
N ASN A 155 2.61 -23.21 -1.93
CA ASN A 155 2.91 -21.99 -1.17
C ASN A 155 3.85 -21.10 -1.98
N HIS A 156 3.47 -19.82 -2.14
CA HIS A 156 4.17 -18.88 -3.02
C HIS A 156 5.10 -17.93 -2.25
N LEU A 157 4.94 -17.88 -0.91
CA LEU A 157 5.76 -17.00 -0.08
C LEU A 157 7.05 -17.70 0.35
N PRO A 158 8.18 -16.97 0.40
CA PRO A 158 9.41 -17.47 0.97
C PRO A 158 9.22 -17.85 2.45
N HIS A 159 9.83 -18.97 2.89
CA HIS A 159 9.77 -19.42 4.29
C HIS A 159 10.15 -18.33 5.29
N ARG A 160 11.11 -17.47 4.95
CA ARG A 160 11.51 -16.34 5.79
C ARG A 160 10.34 -15.40 6.09
N MET A 161 9.50 -15.13 5.11
CA MET A 161 8.31 -14.27 5.27
C MET A 161 7.27 -14.94 6.17
N GLU A 162 7.09 -16.24 6.03
CA GLU A 162 6.20 -17.01 6.90
C GLU A 162 6.70 -17.04 8.34
N ASN A 163 7.99 -17.24 8.55
CA ASN A 163 8.58 -17.19 9.88
C ASN A 163 8.34 -15.82 10.54
N TYR A 164 8.52 -14.71 9.83
CA TYR A 164 8.22 -13.39 10.37
C TYR A 164 6.74 -13.22 10.71
N ARG A 165 5.85 -13.71 9.86
CA ARG A 165 4.41 -13.70 10.13
C ARG A 165 4.08 -14.50 11.40
N ASP A 166 4.70 -15.64 11.62
CA ASP A 166 4.43 -16.50 12.78
C ASP A 166 5.02 -15.94 14.07
N GLU A 167 6.18 -15.30 13.97
CA GLU A 167 6.90 -14.72 15.12
C GLU A 167 6.28 -13.41 15.59
N TYR A 168 5.81 -12.53 14.67
CA TYR A 168 5.34 -11.19 14.99
C TYR A 168 3.88 -10.96 14.64
N GLU A 169 3.19 -10.17 15.47
CA GLU A 169 1.81 -9.74 15.23
C GLU A 169 1.75 -8.45 14.39
N HIS A 170 2.73 -7.56 14.61
CA HIS A 170 2.82 -6.27 13.95
C HIS A 170 4.08 -6.19 13.09
N HIS A 171 3.92 -5.72 11.88
CA HIS A 171 4.98 -5.58 10.89
C HIS A 171 5.03 -4.15 10.38
N TRP A 172 6.22 -3.64 10.15
CA TRP A 172 6.41 -2.33 9.56
C TRP A 172 7.50 -2.38 8.51
N ILE A 173 7.15 -1.99 7.30
CA ILE A 173 8.05 -1.91 6.16
C ILE A 173 8.43 -0.44 5.99
N ILE A 174 9.71 -0.12 6.07
CA ILE A 174 10.24 1.23 5.91
C ILE A 174 11.14 1.24 4.70
N GLU A 175 10.89 2.15 3.78
CA GLU A 175 11.75 2.41 2.63
C GLU A 175 12.52 3.72 2.85
N THR A 176 13.83 3.67 2.61
CA THR A 176 14.71 4.84 2.63
C THR A 176 15.42 4.97 1.30
N SER A 177 15.84 6.18 0.97
CA SER A 177 16.63 6.47 -0.23
C SER A 177 18.05 6.90 0.15
N ASP A 178 18.95 6.93 -0.83
CA ASP A 178 20.32 7.40 -0.68
C ASP A 178 20.44 8.92 -0.43
N GLU A 179 19.33 9.64 -0.51
CA GLU A 179 19.23 11.06 -0.14
C GLU A 179 18.66 11.26 1.26
N GLY A 180 18.35 10.17 1.96
CA GLY A 180 17.71 10.16 3.28
C GLY A 180 18.37 9.25 4.31
#